data_790ac34f03e767b36f718bea005dcb96
#
_entry.id   790ac34f03e767b36f718bea005dcb96
#
_cell.length_a   1.000
_cell.length_b   1.000
_cell.length_c   1.000
_cell.angle_alpha   90.00
_cell.angle_beta   90.00
_cell.angle_gamma   90.00
#
_symmetry.space_group_name_H-M   'P 1'
#
loop_
_entity.id
_entity.type
_entity.pdbx_description
1 polymer ?
#
loop_
_entity_poly.entity_id
_entity_poly.type
_entity_poly.pdbx_seq_one_letter_code
_entity_poly.pdbx_strand_id
1 'polypeptide(L)'
;MRLAEIVAALDGRYDPSWAESWDAVGLVCGDPQSDVRRVHFAVDPVGAVADEAIAVGAQLLVTHHPLYLGGTTSVAATDPKGRLVHQLIGGGVALYVAHTNADVANPGVNDALAAALGLHDSEVVSQGPSGQVDKIVTFVPVDDAERVLDALAEAGAGTIGDYTRCGYLGQGVGTFTPGADTSPTIGTPGAVEHVTETRIETIAPRGLRRAVIAALVAAHPYEEPAYDVVELADVPTGIGLGRIGVLAADTTLSEFTIAVGKALPATTWGVRAAGDPRRPVRTVAVCGGSGGGLVAAAARLAAGSVYYNALL
;
A
#
# COMPACT_ATOMS: atom_id res chain seq x y z
N MET A 1 23.29 7.79 8.90
CA MET A 1 21.94 7.46 9.31
C MET A 1 21.91 6.01 9.77
N ARG A 2 21.08 5.66 10.73
CA ARG A 2 20.85 4.25 11.09
C ARG A 2 20.02 3.56 9.99
N LEU A 3 20.24 2.28 9.80
CA LEU A 3 19.46 1.50 8.84
C LEU A 3 17.95 1.61 9.12
N ALA A 4 17.54 1.55 10.39
CA ALA A 4 16.14 1.71 10.79
C ALA A 4 15.52 3.04 10.31
N GLU A 5 16.28 4.14 10.32
CA GLU A 5 15.78 5.45 9.84
C GLU A 5 15.57 5.46 8.33
N ILE A 6 16.44 4.77 7.58
CA ILE A 6 16.30 4.65 6.13
C ILE A 6 15.13 3.71 5.79
N VAL A 7 14.99 2.59 6.50
CA VAL A 7 13.85 1.69 6.34
C VAL A 7 12.54 2.43 6.59
N ALA A 8 12.44 3.19 7.70
CA ALA A 8 11.24 3.98 7.99
C ALA A 8 10.94 5.03 6.90
N ALA A 9 11.97 5.65 6.31
CA ALA A 9 11.79 6.58 5.20
C ALA A 9 11.32 5.88 3.90
N LEU A 10 11.81 4.68 3.63
CA LEU A 10 11.37 3.86 2.49
C LEU A 10 9.94 3.36 2.71
N ASP A 11 9.61 2.86 3.91
CA ASP A 11 8.27 2.40 4.27
C ASP A 11 7.26 3.57 4.22
N GLY A 12 7.65 4.77 4.63
CA GLY A 12 6.80 5.96 4.51
C GLY A 12 6.53 6.40 3.07
N ARG A 13 7.41 6.03 2.12
CA ARG A 13 7.25 6.32 0.70
C ARG A 13 6.56 5.19 -0.06
N TYR A 14 6.83 3.96 0.31
CA TYR A 14 6.35 2.72 -0.28
C TYR A 14 5.77 1.85 0.83
N ASP A 15 4.61 2.26 1.35
CA ASP A 15 3.98 1.60 2.50
C ASP A 15 3.88 0.08 2.26
N PRO A 16 4.45 -0.75 3.14
CA PRO A 16 4.38 -2.20 3.01
C PRO A 16 2.94 -2.76 2.93
N SER A 17 1.96 -2.04 3.48
CA SER A 17 0.55 -2.42 3.39
C SER A 17 -0.04 -2.31 1.98
N TRP A 18 0.65 -1.62 1.06
CA TRP A 18 0.25 -1.53 -0.34
C TRP A 18 0.72 -2.71 -1.19
N ALA A 19 1.58 -3.55 -0.64
CA ALA A 19 2.04 -4.74 -1.34
C ALA A 19 0.91 -5.75 -1.57
N GLU A 20 0.99 -6.47 -2.70
CA GLU A 20 0.09 -7.58 -2.97
C GLU A 20 0.20 -8.66 -1.87
N SER A 21 -0.90 -9.35 -1.58
CA SER A 21 -0.96 -10.32 -0.46
C SER A 21 -0.01 -11.52 -0.59
N TRP A 22 0.49 -11.79 -1.78
CA TRP A 22 1.46 -12.84 -2.09
C TRP A 22 2.92 -12.35 -2.07
N ASP A 23 3.13 -11.03 -1.94
CA ASP A 23 4.43 -10.40 -2.05
C ASP A 23 5.20 -10.38 -0.72
N ALA A 24 6.51 -10.11 -0.79
CA ALA A 24 7.40 -10.02 0.36
C ALA A 24 8.30 -8.79 0.22
N VAL A 25 7.93 -7.70 0.87
CA VAL A 25 8.62 -6.41 0.83
C VAL A 25 9.25 -6.07 2.18
N GLY A 26 10.10 -5.06 2.21
CA GLY A 26 10.74 -4.56 3.42
C GLY A 26 12.15 -5.10 3.64
N LEU A 27 12.65 -5.01 4.89
CA LEU A 27 14.00 -5.44 5.25
C LEU A 27 14.12 -6.97 5.27
N VAL A 28 14.97 -7.52 4.40
CA VAL A 28 15.19 -8.97 4.25
C VAL A 28 16.32 -9.46 5.17
N CYS A 29 17.41 -8.70 5.24
CA CYS A 29 18.53 -8.97 6.15
C CYS A 29 19.28 -7.67 6.45
N GLY A 30 19.94 -7.64 7.61
CA GLY A 30 20.70 -6.50 8.11
C GLY A 30 20.33 -6.16 9.55
N ASP A 31 21.22 -5.47 10.25
CA ASP A 31 20.98 -4.99 11.60
C ASP A 31 20.42 -3.55 11.53
N PRO A 32 19.18 -3.29 12.01
CA PRO A 32 18.56 -1.97 12.03
C PRO A 32 19.41 -0.88 12.71
N GLN A 33 20.33 -1.25 13.61
CA GLN A 33 21.21 -0.31 14.32
C GLN A 33 22.49 0.02 13.55
N SER A 34 22.76 -0.63 12.41
CA SER A 34 23.94 -0.37 11.58
C SER A 34 23.93 1.03 11.00
N ASP A 35 25.12 1.63 10.87
CA ASP A 35 25.30 2.89 10.16
C ASP A 35 25.34 2.69 8.65
N VAL A 36 24.51 3.43 7.92
CA VAL A 36 24.45 3.43 6.46
C VAL A 36 24.88 4.81 5.95
N ARG A 37 25.85 4.83 5.03
CA ARG A 37 26.36 6.03 4.34
C ARG A 37 26.17 5.97 2.84
N ARG A 38 26.13 4.75 2.29
CA ARG A 38 25.95 4.51 0.86
C ARG A 38 24.87 3.45 0.64
N VAL A 39 23.95 3.77 -0.25
CA VAL A 39 22.87 2.88 -0.71
C VAL A 39 23.14 2.52 -2.16
N HIS A 40 23.00 1.25 -2.50
CA HIS A 40 23.07 0.74 -3.85
C HIS A 40 21.65 0.33 -4.28
N PHE A 41 21.26 0.68 -5.51
CA PHE A 41 19.95 0.32 -6.07
C PHE A 41 20.11 -0.64 -7.23
N ALA A 42 19.27 -1.67 -7.28
CA ALA A 42 19.24 -2.61 -8.39
C ALA A 42 17.82 -3.17 -8.60
N VAL A 43 17.60 -3.84 -9.71
CA VAL A 43 16.32 -4.52 -9.97
C VAL A 43 16.32 -5.88 -9.27
N ASP A 44 17.33 -6.70 -9.48
CA ASP A 44 17.42 -8.07 -9.03
C ASP A 44 18.45 -8.28 -7.91
N PRO A 45 18.10 -9.01 -6.83
CA PRO A 45 19.05 -9.41 -5.81
C PRO A 45 19.83 -10.67 -6.27
N VAL A 46 20.83 -10.48 -7.13
CA VAL A 46 21.69 -11.56 -7.63
C VAL A 46 23.13 -11.41 -7.16
N GLY A 47 23.93 -12.50 -7.22
CA GLY A 47 25.30 -12.52 -6.70
C GLY A 47 26.18 -11.41 -7.29
N ALA A 48 26.10 -11.13 -8.60
CA ALA A 48 26.87 -10.06 -9.25
C ALA A 48 26.53 -8.67 -8.70
N VAL A 49 25.24 -8.41 -8.40
CA VAL A 49 24.78 -7.15 -7.79
C VAL A 49 25.28 -7.04 -6.35
N ALA A 50 25.29 -8.13 -5.60
CA ALA A 50 25.86 -8.15 -4.25
C ALA A 50 27.38 -7.88 -4.27
N ASP A 51 28.12 -8.49 -5.22
CA ASP A 51 29.55 -8.22 -5.42
C ASP A 51 29.80 -6.74 -5.73
N GLU A 52 28.99 -6.14 -6.60
CA GLU A 52 29.07 -4.72 -6.94
C GLU A 52 28.77 -3.85 -5.72
N ALA A 53 27.69 -4.10 -4.97
CA ALA A 53 27.32 -3.36 -3.79
C ALA A 53 28.45 -3.38 -2.73
N ILE A 54 29.08 -4.54 -2.52
CA ILE A 54 30.23 -4.70 -1.62
C ILE A 54 31.44 -3.93 -2.16
N ALA A 55 31.76 -4.06 -3.44
CA ALA A 55 32.91 -3.41 -4.05
C ALA A 55 32.84 -1.87 -3.99
N VAL A 56 31.64 -1.29 -4.15
CA VAL A 56 31.45 0.17 -4.00
C VAL A 56 31.32 0.61 -2.54
N GLY A 57 31.35 -0.30 -1.58
CA GLY A 57 31.27 -0.03 -0.15
C GLY A 57 29.87 0.45 0.28
N ALA A 58 28.81 -0.09 -0.31
CA ALA A 58 27.45 0.15 0.15
C ALA A 58 27.19 -0.65 1.44
N GLN A 59 26.32 -0.13 2.31
CA GLN A 59 25.83 -0.80 3.51
C GLN A 59 24.36 -1.21 3.37
N LEU A 60 23.67 -0.74 2.32
CA LEU A 60 22.31 -1.11 2.00
C LEU A 60 22.20 -1.32 0.50
N LEU A 61 21.66 -2.47 0.11
CA LEU A 61 21.17 -2.78 -1.21
C LEU A 61 19.64 -2.67 -1.19
N VAL A 62 19.07 -1.83 -2.03
CA VAL A 62 17.64 -1.74 -2.27
C VAL A 62 17.35 -2.38 -3.61
N THR A 63 16.51 -3.42 -3.61
CA THR A 63 16.09 -4.06 -4.85
C THR A 63 14.59 -3.93 -5.09
N HIS A 64 14.21 -4.00 -6.37
CA HIS A 64 12.81 -4.07 -6.75
C HIS A 64 12.29 -5.50 -6.56
N HIS A 65 12.91 -6.47 -7.20
CA HIS A 65 12.48 -7.86 -7.06
C HIS A 65 12.88 -8.45 -5.70
N PRO A 66 11.99 -9.26 -5.09
CA PRO A 66 12.25 -9.89 -3.81
C PRO A 66 13.16 -11.12 -3.95
N LEU A 67 14.07 -11.29 -2.99
CA LEU A 67 14.87 -12.52 -2.89
C LEU A 67 13.99 -13.73 -2.54
N TYR A 68 13.04 -13.52 -1.64
CA TYR A 68 12.09 -14.54 -1.19
C TYR A 68 10.67 -14.00 -1.39
N LEU A 69 9.77 -14.81 -1.97
CA LEU A 69 8.33 -14.53 -2.10
C LEU A 69 7.49 -15.26 -1.05
N GLY A 70 8.11 -16.07 -0.22
CA GLY A 70 7.44 -16.81 0.83
C GLY A 70 8.36 -17.02 2.03
N GLY A 71 7.79 -17.50 3.13
CA GLY A 71 8.57 -17.84 4.32
C GLY A 71 9.69 -18.82 4.01
N THR A 72 10.87 -18.59 4.58
CA THR A 72 11.99 -19.52 4.49
C THR A 72 12.32 -20.08 5.86
N THR A 73 12.64 -21.38 5.92
CA THR A 73 13.05 -22.07 7.15
C THR A 73 14.56 -22.27 7.23
N SER A 74 15.30 -21.92 6.16
CA SER A 74 16.75 -22.04 6.12
C SER A 74 17.35 -20.98 5.20
N VAL A 75 18.49 -20.43 5.63
CA VAL A 75 19.36 -19.55 4.82
C VAL A 75 20.74 -20.20 4.61
N ALA A 76 20.80 -21.54 4.66
CA ALA A 76 22.06 -22.24 4.46
C ALA A 76 22.66 -21.96 3.08
N ALA A 77 23.98 -21.79 3.01
CA ALA A 77 24.71 -21.50 1.76
C ALA A 77 24.73 -22.67 0.74
N THR A 78 23.94 -23.70 0.99
CA THR A 78 23.78 -24.85 0.09
C THR A 78 22.96 -24.54 -1.16
N ASP A 79 22.10 -23.49 -1.11
CA ASP A 79 21.33 -22.99 -2.24
C ASP A 79 21.75 -21.57 -2.65
N PRO A 80 21.40 -21.09 -3.87
CA PRO A 80 21.80 -19.79 -4.35
C PRO A 80 21.30 -18.61 -3.51
N LYS A 81 20.08 -18.67 -2.98
CA LYS A 81 19.48 -17.58 -2.17
C LYS A 81 20.15 -17.50 -0.81
N GLY A 82 20.39 -18.65 -0.16
CA GLY A 82 21.14 -18.73 1.09
C GLY A 82 22.58 -18.21 0.92
N ARG A 83 23.29 -18.59 -0.16
CA ARG A 83 24.62 -18.02 -0.46
C ARG A 83 24.59 -16.50 -0.57
N LEU A 84 23.58 -15.94 -1.23
CA LEU A 84 23.44 -14.49 -1.38
C LEU A 84 23.24 -13.80 -0.02
N VAL A 85 22.42 -14.36 0.87
CA VAL A 85 22.25 -13.85 2.23
C VAL A 85 23.57 -13.85 2.99
N HIS A 86 24.34 -14.95 2.93
CA HIS A 86 25.67 -15.03 3.56
C HIS A 86 26.65 -14.02 2.97
N GLN A 87 26.64 -13.82 1.64
CA GLN A 87 27.48 -12.87 0.93
C GLN A 87 27.18 -11.43 1.38
N LEU A 88 25.91 -11.04 1.43
CA LEU A 88 25.47 -9.71 1.85
C LEU A 88 25.82 -9.46 3.32
N ILE A 89 25.45 -10.35 4.22
CA ILE A 89 25.74 -10.21 5.65
C ILE A 89 27.26 -10.18 5.90
N GLY A 90 28.01 -11.09 5.27
CA GLY A 90 29.49 -11.12 5.39
C GLY A 90 30.16 -9.88 4.80
N GLY A 91 29.56 -9.25 3.80
CA GLY A 91 30.01 -7.97 3.21
C GLY A 91 29.54 -6.73 3.96
N GLY A 92 28.74 -6.87 5.02
CA GLY A 92 28.19 -5.76 5.77
C GLY A 92 27.09 -4.98 5.02
N VAL A 93 26.38 -5.64 4.10
CA VAL A 93 25.33 -5.04 3.26
C VAL A 93 23.96 -5.58 3.70
N ALA A 94 23.06 -4.70 4.11
CA ALA A 94 21.66 -5.01 4.32
C ALA A 94 20.92 -5.13 2.99
N LEU A 95 19.83 -5.89 2.93
CA LEU A 95 18.94 -6.00 1.77
C LEU A 95 17.54 -5.50 2.14
N TYR A 96 17.03 -4.54 1.38
CA TYR A 96 15.66 -4.06 1.44
C TYR A 96 14.98 -4.23 0.08
N VAL A 97 13.70 -4.59 0.10
CA VAL A 97 12.88 -4.83 -1.09
C VAL A 97 11.72 -3.86 -1.15
N ALA A 98 11.58 -3.15 -2.28
CA ALA A 98 10.40 -2.35 -2.62
C ALA A 98 9.86 -2.85 -3.97
N HIS A 99 8.83 -3.68 -3.94
CA HIS A 99 8.31 -4.39 -5.11
C HIS A 99 6.92 -3.87 -5.51
N THR A 100 5.86 -4.63 -5.29
CA THR A 100 4.51 -4.22 -5.70
C THR A 100 4.01 -2.98 -4.95
N ASN A 101 4.48 -2.72 -3.75
CA ASN A 101 4.23 -1.47 -3.03
C ASN A 101 4.86 -0.24 -3.72
N ALA A 102 6.01 -0.39 -4.38
CA ALA A 102 6.61 0.67 -5.20
C ALA A 102 5.90 0.82 -6.56
N ASP A 103 5.35 -0.27 -7.11
CA ASP A 103 4.57 -0.23 -8.34
C ASP A 103 3.26 0.55 -8.19
N VAL A 104 2.60 0.44 -7.04
CA VAL A 104 1.33 1.13 -6.79
C VAL A 104 1.51 2.55 -6.28
N ALA A 105 2.67 2.91 -5.75
CA ALA A 105 2.94 4.21 -5.14
C ALA A 105 2.68 5.40 -6.09
N ASN A 106 2.44 6.58 -5.49
CA ASN A 106 2.31 7.85 -6.21
C ASN A 106 3.15 8.95 -5.49
N PRO A 107 4.27 9.44 -6.10
CA PRO A 107 4.89 8.91 -7.32
C PRO A 107 5.58 7.55 -7.08
N GLY A 108 5.49 6.66 -8.08
CA GLY A 108 6.07 5.33 -8.05
C GLY A 108 6.73 4.92 -9.37
N VAL A 109 6.98 3.62 -9.53
CA VAL A 109 7.61 3.05 -10.74
C VAL A 109 6.81 3.38 -12.01
N ASN A 110 5.49 3.28 -11.93
CA ASN A 110 4.62 3.54 -13.08
C ASN A 110 4.57 5.03 -13.47
N ASP A 111 4.75 5.95 -12.52
CA ASP A 111 4.85 7.39 -12.81
C ASP A 111 6.17 7.70 -13.50
N ALA A 112 7.27 7.09 -13.05
CA ALA A 112 8.57 7.24 -13.69
C ALA A 112 8.55 6.70 -15.14
N LEU A 113 7.88 5.56 -15.37
CA LEU A 113 7.71 4.97 -16.70
C LEU A 113 6.86 5.88 -17.61
N ALA A 114 5.74 6.39 -17.10
CA ALA A 114 4.88 7.32 -17.85
C ALA A 114 5.65 8.60 -18.24
N ALA A 115 6.40 9.18 -17.29
CA ALA A 115 7.22 10.35 -17.52
C ALA A 115 8.33 10.09 -18.56
N ALA A 116 9.02 8.94 -18.49
CA ALA A 116 10.06 8.55 -19.45
C ALA A 116 9.51 8.44 -20.88
N LEU A 117 8.24 8.07 -21.03
CA LEU A 117 7.56 7.97 -22.34
C LEU A 117 6.84 9.28 -22.74
N GLY A 118 6.96 10.33 -21.95
CA GLY A 118 6.38 11.65 -22.25
C GLY A 118 4.86 11.70 -22.15
N LEU A 119 4.27 10.91 -21.25
CA LEU A 119 2.82 10.95 -20.99
C LEU A 119 2.47 12.12 -20.07
N HIS A 120 1.38 12.78 -20.39
CA HIS A 120 0.77 13.87 -19.61
C HIS A 120 -0.60 13.44 -19.09
N ASP A 121 -1.10 14.14 -18.07
CA ASP A 121 -2.43 13.92 -17.47
C ASP A 121 -2.65 12.44 -17.09
N SER A 122 -1.64 11.85 -16.45
CA SER A 122 -1.64 10.42 -16.15
C SER A 122 -2.56 10.10 -14.98
N GLU A 123 -3.43 9.11 -15.18
CA GLU A 123 -4.31 8.53 -14.18
C GLU A 123 -3.98 7.06 -13.93
N VAL A 124 -4.42 6.53 -12.80
CA VAL A 124 -4.24 5.13 -12.41
C VAL A 124 -5.13 4.23 -13.26
N VAL A 125 -4.58 3.14 -13.81
CA VAL A 125 -5.34 2.14 -14.58
C VAL A 125 -6.18 1.24 -13.67
N SER A 126 -5.61 0.79 -12.55
CA SER A 126 -6.29 -0.01 -11.54
C SER A 126 -6.00 0.55 -10.17
N GLN A 127 -7.05 0.98 -9.49
CA GLN A 127 -6.92 1.48 -8.12
C GLN A 127 -6.24 0.43 -7.25
N GLY A 128 -5.19 0.85 -6.55
CA GLY A 128 -4.50 0.04 -5.57
C GLY A 128 -5.30 -0.08 -4.29
N PRO A 129 -4.73 -0.65 -3.24
CA PRO A 129 -5.32 -0.60 -1.93
C PRO A 129 -5.43 0.86 -1.53
N SER A 130 -6.51 1.50 -1.96
CA SER A 130 -6.97 2.75 -1.40
C SER A 130 -7.13 2.47 0.08
N GLY A 131 -6.80 3.43 0.91
CA GLY A 131 -7.07 3.32 2.32
C GLY A 131 -8.56 3.11 2.54
N GLN A 132 -9.02 1.87 2.29
CA GLN A 132 -10.40 1.48 2.55
C GLN A 132 -10.66 1.75 4.01
N VAL A 133 -11.54 2.68 4.27
CA VAL A 133 -11.90 3.09 5.61
C VAL A 133 -13.34 2.72 5.91
N ASP A 134 -13.56 2.35 7.14
CA ASP A 134 -14.89 2.18 7.70
C ASP A 134 -15.19 3.37 8.61
N LYS A 135 -16.43 3.81 8.60
CA LYS A 135 -16.96 4.70 9.63
C LYS A 135 -17.50 3.85 10.77
N ILE A 136 -16.98 4.09 11.96
CA ILE A 136 -17.44 3.46 13.19
C ILE A 136 -18.31 4.47 13.94
N VAL A 137 -19.51 4.06 14.31
CA VAL A 137 -20.44 4.85 15.11
C VAL A 137 -20.80 4.05 16.36
N THR A 138 -20.81 4.68 17.54
CA THR A 138 -21.30 4.07 18.77
C THR A 138 -21.97 5.12 19.67
N PHE A 139 -22.73 4.68 20.64
CA PHE A 139 -23.51 5.52 21.54
C PHE A 139 -23.13 5.17 22.97
N VAL A 140 -22.56 6.13 23.69
CA VAL A 140 -21.88 5.91 24.97
C VAL A 140 -22.43 6.87 26.01
N PRO A 141 -22.70 6.44 27.27
CA PRO A 141 -22.99 7.38 28.35
C PRO A 141 -21.95 8.50 28.39
N VAL A 142 -22.39 9.74 28.65
CA VAL A 142 -21.58 10.95 28.52
C VAL A 142 -20.23 10.83 29.25
N ASP A 143 -20.24 10.27 30.49
CA ASP A 143 -19.07 10.16 31.34
C ASP A 143 -18.02 9.15 30.83
N ASP A 144 -18.41 8.23 29.95
CA ASP A 144 -17.56 7.18 29.40
C ASP A 144 -17.03 7.52 27.97
N ALA A 145 -17.52 8.59 27.35
CA ALA A 145 -17.25 8.89 25.95
C ALA A 145 -15.77 9.05 25.63
N GLU A 146 -15.03 9.77 26.47
CA GLU A 146 -13.57 9.99 26.26
C GLU A 146 -12.80 8.67 26.37
N ARG A 147 -13.13 7.80 27.33
CA ARG A 147 -12.48 6.49 27.51
C ARG A 147 -12.69 5.57 26.33
N VAL A 148 -13.90 5.57 25.75
CA VAL A 148 -14.20 4.75 24.57
C VAL A 148 -13.50 5.32 23.34
N LEU A 149 -13.47 6.64 23.17
CA LEU A 149 -12.75 7.30 22.06
C LEU A 149 -11.24 7.04 22.13
N ASP A 150 -10.66 7.05 23.35
CA ASP A 150 -9.25 6.72 23.56
C ASP A 150 -8.94 5.28 23.12
N ALA A 151 -9.78 4.32 23.56
CA ALA A 151 -9.61 2.91 23.20
C ALA A 151 -9.71 2.68 21.68
N LEU A 152 -10.63 3.38 21.01
CA LEU A 152 -10.74 3.34 19.56
C LEU A 152 -9.47 3.88 18.88
N ALA A 153 -8.94 5.00 19.38
CA ALA A 153 -7.72 5.62 18.84
C ALA A 153 -6.47 4.75 19.08
N GLU A 154 -6.31 4.16 20.25
CA GLU A 154 -5.23 3.22 20.55
C GLU A 154 -5.27 1.97 19.66
N ALA A 155 -6.46 1.55 19.25
CA ALA A 155 -6.65 0.45 18.30
C ALA A 155 -6.43 0.87 16.82
N GLY A 156 -6.09 2.14 16.55
CA GLY A 156 -5.75 2.67 15.24
C GLY A 156 -6.89 3.38 14.51
N ALA A 157 -8.03 3.68 15.17
CA ALA A 157 -9.05 4.54 14.60
C ALA A 157 -8.69 6.03 14.71
N GLY A 158 -9.35 6.88 13.91
CA GLY A 158 -9.25 8.33 13.99
C GLY A 158 -7.95 8.92 13.46
N THR A 159 -7.27 8.26 12.53
CA THR A 159 -6.11 8.84 11.85
C THR A 159 -6.53 9.47 10.53
N ILE A 160 -6.24 10.77 10.33
CA ILE A 160 -6.50 11.54 9.09
C ILE A 160 -5.25 12.37 8.79
N GLY A 161 -4.45 11.93 7.83
CA GLY A 161 -3.12 12.52 7.59
C GLY A 161 -2.27 12.46 8.86
N ASP A 162 -1.72 13.59 9.27
CA ASP A 162 -0.91 13.71 10.49
C ASP A 162 -1.74 13.91 11.77
N TYR A 163 -3.07 13.91 11.68
CA TYR A 163 -3.95 14.03 12.83
C TYR A 163 -4.36 12.67 13.35
N THR A 164 -4.31 12.50 14.67
CA THR A 164 -4.72 11.27 15.37
C THR A 164 -5.92 11.53 16.27
N ARG A 165 -6.60 10.47 16.68
CA ARG A 165 -7.76 10.55 17.58
C ARG A 165 -8.90 11.45 17.02
N CYS A 166 -9.04 11.52 15.70
CA CYS A 166 -10.10 12.29 15.06
C CYS A 166 -11.44 11.57 15.28
N GLY A 167 -12.37 12.30 15.88
CA GLY A 167 -13.72 11.81 16.12
C GLY A 167 -14.70 12.98 16.18
N TYR A 168 -15.96 12.72 15.89
CA TYR A 168 -17.06 13.64 16.10
C TYR A 168 -17.91 13.15 17.28
N LEU A 169 -18.18 14.05 18.22
CA LEU A 169 -18.99 13.77 19.41
C LEU A 169 -20.25 14.63 19.35
N GLY A 170 -21.41 13.97 19.41
CA GLY A 170 -22.70 14.64 19.43
C GLY A 170 -23.57 14.06 20.54
N GLN A 171 -24.24 14.91 21.32
CA GLN A 171 -25.13 14.44 22.37
C GLN A 171 -26.53 14.12 21.83
N GLY A 172 -27.15 13.10 22.42
CA GLY A 172 -28.49 12.65 22.13
C GLY A 172 -29.11 11.87 23.27
N VAL A 173 -30.27 11.30 23.03
CA VAL A 173 -30.94 10.42 24.00
C VAL A 173 -31.13 9.06 23.36
N GLY A 174 -30.44 8.04 23.91
CA GLY A 174 -30.66 6.63 23.60
C GLY A 174 -31.86 6.09 24.36
N THR A 175 -32.54 5.11 23.77
CA THR A 175 -33.64 4.41 24.43
C THR A 175 -33.54 2.92 24.23
N PHE A 176 -33.79 2.15 25.29
CA PHE A 176 -33.79 0.70 25.26
C PHE A 176 -34.65 0.13 26.41
N THR A 177 -34.95 -1.15 26.32
CA THR A 177 -35.62 -1.88 27.40
C THR A 177 -34.81 -3.13 27.70
N PRO A 178 -34.15 -3.21 28.87
CA PRO A 178 -33.43 -4.42 29.26
C PRO A 178 -34.37 -5.63 29.36
N GLY A 179 -33.94 -6.77 28.84
CA GLY A 179 -34.65 -8.04 28.97
C GLY A 179 -34.58 -8.61 30.38
N ALA A 180 -35.41 -9.64 30.68
CA ALA A 180 -35.48 -10.23 32.01
C ALA A 180 -34.18 -10.92 32.49
N ASP A 181 -33.36 -11.39 31.54
CA ASP A 181 -32.14 -12.15 31.78
C ASP A 181 -30.86 -11.32 31.61
N THR A 182 -30.98 -9.97 31.49
CA THR A 182 -29.83 -9.06 31.34
C THR A 182 -29.36 -8.52 32.71
N SER A 183 -28.09 -8.10 32.75
CA SER A 183 -27.49 -7.38 33.89
C SER A 183 -27.07 -5.97 33.47
N PRO A 184 -28.04 -5.08 33.19
CA PRO A 184 -27.74 -3.78 32.59
C PRO A 184 -26.93 -2.89 33.52
N THR A 185 -25.93 -2.19 33.00
CA THR A 185 -25.18 -1.15 33.71
C THR A 185 -26.08 0.03 34.09
N ILE A 186 -27.04 0.35 33.26
CA ILE A 186 -28.05 1.41 33.47
C ILE A 186 -29.41 0.80 33.17
N GLY A 187 -30.40 1.07 34.04
CA GLY A 187 -31.79 0.72 33.81
C GLY A 187 -32.23 -0.53 34.58
N THR A 188 -33.52 -0.83 34.48
CA THR A 188 -34.20 -1.93 35.14
C THR A 188 -34.84 -2.86 34.12
N PRO A 189 -34.70 -4.21 34.25
CA PRO A 189 -35.35 -5.15 33.35
C PRO A 189 -36.86 -4.90 33.22
N GLY A 190 -37.32 -4.83 31.98
CA GLY A 190 -38.72 -4.60 31.60
C GLY A 190 -39.18 -3.13 31.59
N ALA A 191 -38.37 -2.19 32.04
CA ALA A 191 -38.68 -0.76 31.94
C ALA A 191 -38.04 -0.13 30.71
N VAL A 192 -38.73 0.85 30.10
CA VAL A 192 -38.16 1.66 29.04
C VAL A 192 -37.24 2.71 29.64
N GLU A 193 -35.98 2.68 29.24
CA GLU A 193 -34.96 3.63 29.69
C GLU A 193 -34.72 4.71 28.64
N HIS A 194 -34.37 5.91 29.11
CA HIS A 194 -33.92 7.04 28.30
C HIS A 194 -32.64 7.58 28.89
N VAL A 195 -31.53 7.38 28.16
CA VAL A 195 -30.18 7.72 28.64
C VAL A 195 -29.59 8.82 27.76
N THR A 196 -29.05 9.86 28.42
CA THR A 196 -28.25 10.85 27.67
C THR A 196 -26.93 10.22 27.26
N GLU A 197 -26.70 10.16 25.97
CA GLU A 197 -25.53 9.50 25.36
C GLU A 197 -24.78 10.45 24.45
N THR A 198 -23.49 10.23 24.34
CA THR A 198 -22.64 10.81 23.32
C THR A 198 -22.55 9.82 22.14
N ARG A 199 -23.01 10.25 20.98
CA ARG A 199 -22.72 9.59 19.72
C ARG A 199 -21.28 9.89 19.35
N ILE A 200 -20.45 8.87 19.22
CA ILE A 200 -19.07 8.94 18.74
C ILE A 200 -19.06 8.47 17.29
N GLU A 201 -18.52 9.28 16.39
CA GLU A 201 -18.24 8.90 15.01
C GLU A 201 -16.75 9.03 14.75
N THR A 202 -16.12 7.99 14.26
CA THR A 202 -14.71 8.00 13.83
C THR A 202 -14.54 7.15 12.59
N ILE A 203 -13.34 7.20 11.98
CA ILE A 203 -12.98 6.34 10.86
C ILE A 203 -11.85 5.39 11.27
N ALA A 204 -11.80 4.23 10.64
CA ALA A 204 -10.72 3.27 10.86
C ALA A 204 -10.30 2.61 9.54
N PRO A 205 -9.02 2.31 9.34
CA PRO A 205 -8.60 1.45 8.23
C PRO A 205 -9.35 0.13 8.28
N ARG A 206 -9.92 -0.31 7.15
CA ARG A 206 -10.73 -1.54 7.08
C ARG A 206 -9.98 -2.78 7.57
N GLY A 207 -8.66 -2.84 7.35
CA GLY A 207 -7.81 -3.91 7.87
C GLY A 207 -7.76 -3.99 9.41
N LEU A 208 -8.05 -2.88 10.11
CA LEU A 208 -8.08 -2.82 11.57
C LEU A 208 -9.49 -3.00 12.15
N ARG A 209 -10.54 -3.18 11.33
CA ARG A 209 -11.94 -3.31 11.76
C ARG A 209 -12.11 -4.21 12.98
N ARG A 210 -11.55 -5.42 12.93
CA ARG A 210 -11.70 -6.39 14.02
C ARG A 210 -11.06 -5.93 15.33
N ALA A 211 -9.87 -5.33 15.25
CA ALA A 211 -9.16 -4.82 16.43
C ALA A 211 -9.90 -3.62 17.04
N VAL A 212 -10.35 -2.70 16.19
CA VAL A 212 -11.10 -1.49 16.62
C VAL A 212 -12.43 -1.86 17.26
N ILE A 213 -13.20 -2.79 16.68
CA ILE A 213 -14.47 -3.24 17.28
C ILE A 213 -14.23 -4.00 18.58
N ALA A 214 -13.18 -4.83 18.68
CA ALA A 214 -12.83 -5.50 19.92
C ALA A 214 -12.48 -4.50 21.04
N ALA A 215 -11.74 -3.43 20.73
CA ALA A 215 -11.39 -2.36 21.66
C ALA A 215 -12.64 -1.57 22.09
N LEU A 216 -13.55 -1.26 21.14
CA LEU A 216 -14.84 -0.63 21.44
C LEU A 216 -15.63 -1.44 22.47
N VAL A 217 -15.86 -2.72 22.18
CA VAL A 217 -16.65 -3.61 23.05
C VAL A 217 -16.01 -3.75 24.44
N ALA A 218 -14.69 -3.87 24.51
CA ALA A 218 -13.96 -3.99 25.76
C ALA A 218 -14.00 -2.70 26.62
N ALA A 219 -14.00 -1.53 25.95
CA ALA A 219 -14.02 -0.24 26.64
C ALA A 219 -15.44 0.26 26.94
N HIS A 220 -16.47 -0.28 26.30
CA HIS A 220 -17.84 0.20 26.47
C HIS A 220 -18.42 -0.21 27.81
N PRO A 221 -19.19 0.67 28.52
CA PRO A 221 -19.77 0.34 29.82
C PRO A 221 -20.98 -0.61 29.72
N TYR A 222 -21.63 -0.70 28.56
CA TYR A 222 -22.77 -1.57 28.36
C TYR A 222 -22.35 -3.02 28.09
N GLU A 223 -23.16 -3.96 28.60
CA GLU A 223 -23.01 -5.40 28.36
C GLU A 223 -23.09 -5.73 26.87
N GLU A 224 -24.01 -5.09 26.14
CA GLU A 224 -24.18 -5.20 24.69
C GLU A 224 -24.22 -3.79 24.08
N PRO A 225 -23.07 -3.25 23.65
CA PRO A 225 -23.02 -1.91 23.07
C PRO A 225 -23.61 -1.88 21.65
N ALA A 226 -24.40 -0.84 21.36
CA ALA A 226 -24.84 -0.55 20.01
C ALA A 226 -23.71 0.13 19.23
N TYR A 227 -23.40 -0.40 18.04
CA TYR A 227 -22.47 0.24 17.11
C TYR A 227 -22.81 -0.08 15.67
N ASP A 228 -22.44 0.83 14.78
CA ASP A 228 -22.52 0.66 13.33
C ASP A 228 -21.12 0.64 12.71
N VAL A 229 -20.95 -0.19 11.70
CA VAL A 229 -19.78 -0.19 10.82
C VAL A 229 -20.26 0.09 9.39
N VAL A 230 -19.93 1.26 8.87
CA VAL A 230 -20.34 1.68 7.53
C VAL A 230 -19.12 1.73 6.63
N GLU A 231 -19.12 0.92 5.58
CA GLU A 231 -18.05 0.98 4.57
C GLU A 231 -18.17 2.30 3.80
N LEU A 232 -17.12 3.11 3.84
CA LEU A 232 -17.08 4.34 3.06
C LEU A 232 -16.69 4.04 1.62
N ALA A 233 -17.20 4.84 0.69
CA ALA A 233 -16.80 4.77 -0.70
C ALA A 233 -15.30 5.08 -0.84
N ASP A 234 -14.63 4.34 -1.71
CA ASP A 234 -13.23 4.57 -2.00
C ASP A 234 -13.06 5.93 -2.69
N VAL A 235 -12.18 6.76 -2.15
CA VAL A 235 -11.76 8.01 -2.78
C VAL A 235 -10.47 7.73 -3.54
N PRO A 236 -10.37 8.08 -4.83
CA PRO A 236 -9.14 7.89 -5.60
C PRO A 236 -7.97 8.58 -4.91
N THR A 237 -6.98 7.80 -4.50
CA THR A 237 -5.76 8.31 -3.82
C THR A 237 -4.62 8.58 -4.79
N GLY A 238 -4.80 8.25 -6.08
CA GLY A 238 -3.73 8.24 -7.06
C GLY A 238 -2.75 7.06 -6.89
N ILE A 239 -2.96 6.22 -5.87
CA ILE A 239 -2.22 4.97 -5.64
C ILE A 239 -2.84 3.85 -6.46
N GLY A 240 -2.03 3.07 -7.17
CA GLY A 240 -2.51 1.93 -7.94
C GLY A 240 -1.62 1.53 -9.09
N LEU A 241 -1.97 0.40 -9.70
CA LEU A 241 -1.19 -0.22 -10.76
C LEU A 241 -1.43 0.43 -12.12
N GLY A 242 -0.34 0.62 -12.85
CA GLY A 242 -0.32 1.21 -14.16
C GLY A 242 -0.67 2.68 -14.18
N ARG A 243 -0.33 3.34 -15.27
CA ARG A 243 -0.76 4.72 -15.57
C ARG A 243 -1.31 4.76 -16.97
N ILE A 244 -2.35 5.56 -17.19
CA ILE A 244 -2.87 5.89 -18.51
C ILE A 244 -2.78 7.40 -18.69
N GLY A 245 -2.24 7.84 -19.82
CA GLY A 245 -2.02 9.25 -20.09
C GLY A 245 -2.03 9.53 -21.59
N VAL A 246 -1.81 10.78 -21.96
CA VAL A 246 -1.82 11.23 -23.33
C VAL A 246 -0.44 11.70 -23.78
N LEU A 247 -0.10 11.43 -25.04
CA LEU A 247 1.07 12.00 -25.70
C LEU A 247 0.82 13.46 -26.08
N ALA A 248 1.87 14.28 -26.11
CA ALA A 248 1.77 15.69 -26.51
C ALA A 248 1.26 15.87 -27.95
N ALA A 249 1.54 14.91 -28.83
CA ALA A 249 1.09 14.89 -30.22
C ALA A 249 0.70 13.48 -30.66
N ASP A 250 -0.15 13.38 -31.69
CA ASP A 250 -0.48 12.11 -32.30
C ASP A 250 0.76 11.54 -32.99
N THR A 251 0.93 10.24 -32.91
CA THR A 251 2.02 9.49 -33.52
C THR A 251 1.47 8.18 -34.12
N THR A 252 2.29 7.43 -34.84
CA THR A 252 1.93 6.08 -35.28
C THR A 252 2.44 5.02 -34.32
N LEU A 253 1.88 3.81 -34.34
CA LEU A 253 2.37 2.68 -33.51
C LEU A 253 3.87 2.43 -33.80
N SER A 254 4.29 2.52 -35.08
CA SER A 254 5.70 2.33 -35.45
C SER A 254 6.61 3.39 -34.83
N GLU A 255 6.24 4.67 -34.91
CA GLU A 255 7.01 5.77 -34.34
C GLU A 255 7.06 5.72 -32.83
N PHE A 256 5.93 5.41 -32.19
CA PHE A 256 5.88 5.24 -30.74
C PHE A 256 6.76 4.07 -30.29
N THR A 257 6.76 2.93 -31.01
CA THR A 257 7.63 1.79 -30.71
C THR A 257 9.11 2.18 -30.74
N ILE A 258 9.50 2.99 -31.75
CA ILE A 258 10.87 3.51 -31.86
C ILE A 258 11.17 4.46 -30.67
N ALA A 259 10.23 5.33 -30.32
CA ALA A 259 10.38 6.26 -29.19
C ALA A 259 10.59 5.51 -27.87
N VAL A 260 9.82 4.45 -27.61
CA VAL A 260 9.99 3.55 -26.45
C VAL A 260 11.40 2.96 -26.41
N GLY A 261 11.89 2.42 -27.53
CA GLY A 261 13.23 1.85 -27.61
C GLY A 261 14.37 2.85 -27.40
N LYS A 262 14.11 4.16 -27.57
CA LYS A 262 15.07 5.23 -27.28
C LYS A 262 14.98 5.74 -25.85
N ALA A 263 13.78 5.71 -25.26
CA ALA A 263 13.52 6.25 -23.94
C ALA A 263 13.88 5.29 -22.79
N LEU A 264 13.81 3.98 -23.07
CA LEU A 264 14.03 2.95 -22.05
C LEU A 264 15.35 2.21 -22.28
N PRO A 265 15.94 1.62 -21.23
CA PRO A 265 17.15 0.80 -21.35
C PRO A 265 16.96 -0.36 -22.35
N ALA A 266 18.02 -0.69 -23.06
CA ALA A 266 18.02 -1.82 -23.98
C ALA A 266 17.87 -3.14 -23.22
N THR A 267 17.00 -4.03 -23.72
CA THR A 267 16.82 -5.38 -23.19
C THR A 267 17.24 -6.43 -24.21
N THR A 268 17.51 -7.65 -23.77
CA THR A 268 17.88 -8.78 -24.65
C THR A 268 16.83 -9.03 -25.74
N TRP A 269 15.56 -8.79 -25.45
CA TRP A 269 14.45 -9.05 -26.37
C TRP A 269 14.06 -7.82 -27.22
N GLY A 270 14.58 -6.64 -26.89
CA GLY A 270 14.20 -5.37 -27.51
C GLY A 270 12.71 -5.02 -27.28
N VAL A 271 12.25 -4.01 -28.00
CA VAL A 271 10.84 -3.60 -27.99
C VAL A 271 10.07 -4.42 -29.01
N ARG A 272 8.95 -5.00 -28.59
CA ARG A 272 8.03 -5.74 -29.46
C ARG A 272 6.69 -5.04 -29.50
N ALA A 273 6.11 -4.90 -30.68
CA ALA A 273 4.80 -4.31 -30.89
C ALA A 273 3.92 -5.25 -31.70
N ALA A 274 2.61 -5.21 -31.46
CA ALA A 274 1.60 -5.93 -32.21
C ALA A 274 0.51 -4.96 -32.65
N GLY A 275 0.07 -5.06 -33.90
CA GLY A 275 -0.95 -4.22 -34.51
C GLY A 275 -0.49 -3.59 -35.83
N ASP A 276 -1.37 -2.79 -36.46
CA ASP A 276 -1.03 -2.05 -37.67
C ASP A 276 0.02 -0.97 -37.35
N PRO A 277 1.22 -0.99 -37.93
CA PRO A 277 2.27 0.01 -37.69
C PRO A 277 1.83 1.47 -37.93
N ARG A 278 0.82 1.69 -38.79
CA ARG A 278 0.29 3.02 -39.09
C ARG A 278 -0.85 3.45 -38.21
N ARG A 279 -1.31 2.58 -37.26
CA ARG A 279 -2.38 2.94 -36.34
C ARG A 279 -2.00 4.18 -35.54
N PRO A 280 -2.89 5.21 -35.47
CA PRO A 280 -2.63 6.39 -34.66
C PRO A 280 -2.63 6.02 -33.19
N VAL A 281 -1.70 6.63 -32.45
CA VAL A 281 -1.50 6.49 -31.00
C VAL A 281 -1.52 7.87 -30.38
N ARG A 282 -2.40 8.07 -29.40
CA ARG A 282 -2.52 9.30 -28.61
C ARG A 282 -2.57 9.00 -27.14
N THR A 283 -3.44 8.07 -26.74
CA THR A 283 -3.60 7.63 -25.36
C THR A 283 -2.81 6.33 -25.15
N VAL A 284 -2.02 6.29 -24.08
CA VAL A 284 -1.13 5.17 -23.80
C VAL A 284 -1.31 4.76 -22.33
N ALA A 285 -1.48 3.47 -22.13
CA ALA A 285 -1.41 2.88 -20.80
C ALA A 285 -0.06 2.18 -20.63
N VAL A 286 0.57 2.38 -19.45
CA VAL A 286 1.85 1.78 -19.09
C VAL A 286 1.72 0.99 -17.78
N CYS A 287 2.50 -0.08 -17.69
CA CYS A 287 2.68 -0.82 -16.43
C CYS A 287 4.08 -1.41 -16.40
N GLY A 288 4.79 -1.22 -15.31
CA GLY A 288 6.04 -1.93 -15.02
C GLY A 288 5.75 -3.39 -14.68
N GLY A 289 6.71 -4.29 -14.94
CA GLY A 289 6.60 -5.70 -14.61
C GLY A 289 5.48 -6.45 -15.36
N SER A 290 4.72 -7.28 -14.68
CA SER A 290 3.71 -8.18 -15.26
C SER A 290 2.33 -7.52 -15.37
N GLY A 291 2.16 -6.60 -16.33
CA GLY A 291 0.92 -5.84 -16.56
C GLY A 291 -0.19 -6.58 -17.31
N GLY A 292 -0.07 -7.88 -17.61
CA GLY A 292 -1.08 -8.61 -18.41
C GLY A 292 -2.50 -8.56 -17.86
N GLY A 293 -2.66 -8.53 -16.54
CA GLY A 293 -3.96 -8.41 -15.87
C GLY A 293 -4.65 -7.05 -16.05
N LEU A 294 -3.91 -6.00 -16.44
CA LEU A 294 -4.43 -4.65 -16.62
C LEU A 294 -4.96 -4.35 -18.02
N VAL A 295 -4.70 -5.22 -19.00
CA VAL A 295 -5.07 -4.98 -20.42
C VAL A 295 -6.56 -4.66 -20.57
N ALA A 296 -7.42 -5.43 -19.93
CA ALA A 296 -8.86 -5.22 -20.01
C ALA A 296 -9.32 -3.91 -19.32
N ALA A 297 -8.66 -3.52 -18.22
CA ALA A 297 -8.94 -2.26 -17.54
C ALA A 297 -8.47 -1.07 -18.39
N ALA A 298 -7.24 -1.11 -18.90
CA ALA A 298 -6.69 -0.10 -19.78
C ALA A 298 -7.55 0.08 -21.04
N ALA A 299 -8.01 -1.01 -21.65
CA ALA A 299 -8.88 -0.94 -22.82
C ALA A 299 -10.24 -0.29 -22.54
N ARG A 300 -10.77 -0.43 -21.34
CA ARG A 300 -12.03 0.26 -20.94
C ARG A 300 -11.85 1.76 -20.72
N LEU A 301 -10.71 2.17 -20.21
CA LEU A 301 -10.41 3.58 -19.92
C LEU A 301 -10.07 4.36 -21.20
N ALA A 302 -9.58 3.69 -22.21
CA ALA A 302 -9.06 4.34 -23.39
C ALA A 302 -9.53 3.65 -24.68
N ALA A 303 -10.65 4.11 -25.23
CA ALA A 303 -11.08 3.69 -26.57
C ALA A 303 -9.99 4.05 -27.60
N GLY A 304 -9.27 3.05 -28.10
CA GLY A 304 -8.26 3.21 -29.14
C GLY A 304 -6.78 3.18 -28.70
N SER A 305 -6.49 2.77 -27.48
CA SER A 305 -5.16 2.86 -26.84
C SER A 305 -4.20 1.75 -27.20
N VAL A 306 -2.91 2.07 -27.12
CA VAL A 306 -1.81 1.12 -27.10
C VAL A 306 -1.48 0.77 -25.67
N TYR A 307 -1.44 -0.51 -25.36
CA TYR A 307 -0.94 -1.02 -24.09
C TYR A 307 0.54 -1.39 -24.25
N TYR A 308 1.36 -0.87 -23.35
CA TYR A 308 2.78 -1.22 -23.27
C TYR A 308 3.03 -1.90 -21.91
N ASN A 309 3.62 -3.09 -21.97
CA ASN A 309 4.12 -3.81 -20.80
C ASN A 309 5.65 -3.86 -20.91
N ALA A 310 6.34 -3.24 -19.97
CA ALA A 310 7.78 -3.37 -19.81
C ALA A 310 8.06 -4.50 -18.82
N LEU A 311 8.49 -5.65 -19.31
CA LEU A 311 9.22 -6.62 -18.49
C LEU A 311 10.65 -6.07 -18.37
N LEU A 312 11.01 -5.60 -17.19
CA LEU A 312 12.39 -5.29 -16.83
C LEU A 312 13.12 -6.57 -16.49
#